data_ac8c64292e7ba9b70be4dd583701b1b5
#
_entry.id   ac8c64292e7ba9b70be4dd583701b1b5
#
_cell.length_a   1.000
_cell.length_b   1.000
_cell.length_c   1.000
_cell.angle_alpha   90.00
_cell.angle_beta   90.00
_cell.angle_gamma   90.00
#
_symmetry.space_group_name_H-M   'P 1'
#
loop_
_entity.id
_entity.type
_entity.pdbx_description
1 polymer ?
#
loop_
_entity_poly.entity_id
_entity_poly.type
_entity_poly.pdbx_seq_one_letter_code
_entity_poly.pdbx_strand_id
1 'polypeptide(L)'
;ESKGGKIRFQQTSNEDRFDNLAAAITANKDIPDIFKYEWLAFPSQVVKDMYQPIDSIVDFSQPLWSATKDTADQFMLNGKHYVAPLGYSASAMLCYDKDIIDAEGLDDPYELYVNNEWTWKNWEDIMSSYVGNAPADTERYGVNGFFRAHVVQQTGKRLVNYDPATNEFSSNLNDPDIEKAQNFLYNMMKDGLILNGWVGSARDCFNQNCLFYAMGEWAYTGNQTPKEGENWGVVPIPQYDDNQQKITTSDMTAFMWVKGSTRSEAVKC
;
A
#
# COMPACT_ATOMS: atom_id res chain seq x y z
N GLU A 1 2.10 26.67 10.45
CA GLU A 1 1.61 27.71 11.39
C GLU A 1 2.74 28.40 12.15
N SER A 2 3.76 27.68 12.61
CA SER A 2 4.91 28.27 13.33
C SER A 2 5.67 29.32 12.51
N LYS A 3 5.56 29.29 11.19
CA LYS A 3 6.13 30.28 10.25
C LYS A 3 5.14 31.31 9.75
N GLY A 4 3.92 31.38 10.32
CA GLY A 4 2.87 32.33 9.95
C GLY A 4 2.18 32.03 8.62
N GLY A 5 2.44 30.86 8.03
CA GLY A 5 1.81 30.43 6.77
C GLY A 5 0.43 29.80 6.99
N LYS A 6 -0.35 29.77 5.91
CA LYS A 6 -1.62 29.02 5.85
C LYS A 6 -1.56 28.01 4.69
N ILE A 7 -1.95 26.78 4.96
CA ILE A 7 -2.14 25.76 3.94
C ILE A 7 -3.58 25.87 3.41
N ARG A 8 -3.71 26.00 2.09
CA ARG A 8 -4.99 25.96 1.39
C ARG A 8 -5.05 24.64 0.63
N PHE A 9 -6.00 23.78 1.00
CA PHE A 9 -6.26 22.55 0.26
C PHE A 9 -7.12 22.84 -0.97
N GLN A 10 -6.70 22.27 -2.10
CA GLN A 10 -7.49 22.21 -3.33
C GLN A 10 -7.92 20.76 -3.52
N GLN A 11 -9.21 20.52 -3.33
CA GLN A 11 -9.78 19.18 -3.49
C GLN A 11 -10.01 18.89 -4.97
N THR A 12 -9.71 17.67 -5.40
CA THR A 12 -9.99 17.17 -6.74
C THR A 12 -10.47 15.73 -6.66
N SER A 13 -11.15 15.24 -7.71
CA SER A 13 -11.53 13.82 -7.80
C SER A 13 -10.31 12.94 -8.05
N ASN A 14 -10.42 11.66 -7.74
CA ASN A 14 -9.38 10.68 -8.08
C ASN A 14 -9.24 10.49 -9.58
N GLU A 15 -10.27 10.74 -10.35
CA GLU A 15 -10.29 10.55 -11.80
C GLU A 15 -9.61 11.71 -12.52
N ASP A 16 -9.93 12.95 -12.12
CA ASP A 16 -9.52 14.17 -12.85
C ASP A 16 -8.24 14.84 -12.29
N ARG A 17 -7.63 14.33 -11.21
CA ARG A 17 -6.57 15.02 -10.48
C ARG A 17 -5.37 15.41 -11.34
N PHE A 18 -4.94 14.53 -12.24
CA PHE A 18 -3.81 14.82 -13.13
C PHE A 18 -4.20 15.69 -14.32
N ASP A 19 -5.40 15.54 -14.85
CA ASP A 19 -5.90 16.37 -15.94
C ASP A 19 -6.12 17.82 -15.46
N ASN A 20 -6.68 17.99 -14.26
CA ASN A 20 -6.82 19.29 -13.62
C ASN A 20 -5.45 19.94 -13.35
N LEU A 21 -4.48 19.15 -12.87
CA LEU A 21 -3.12 19.64 -12.65
C LEU A 21 -2.45 20.06 -13.96
N ALA A 22 -2.54 19.24 -15.01
CA ALA A 22 -2.01 19.55 -16.34
C ALA A 22 -2.64 20.80 -16.94
N ALA A 23 -3.96 20.97 -16.78
CA ALA A 23 -4.67 22.17 -17.23
C ALA A 23 -4.20 23.44 -16.50
N ALA A 24 -4.03 23.38 -15.17
CA ALA A 24 -3.53 24.50 -14.37
C ALA A 24 -2.10 24.89 -14.78
N ILE A 25 -1.21 23.92 -14.99
CA ILE A 25 0.17 24.14 -15.44
C ILE A 25 0.18 24.77 -16.85
N THR A 26 -0.59 24.22 -17.78
CA THR A 26 -0.66 24.70 -19.15
C THR A 26 -1.21 26.13 -19.24
N ALA A 27 -2.25 26.42 -18.46
CA ALA A 27 -2.85 27.74 -18.38
C ALA A 27 -2.00 28.74 -17.58
N ASN A 28 -0.97 28.29 -16.89
CA ASN A 28 -0.17 29.06 -15.94
C ASN A 28 -1.05 29.83 -14.92
N LYS A 29 -2.08 29.17 -14.43
CA LYS A 29 -3.09 29.74 -13.54
C LYS A 29 -3.51 28.77 -12.46
N ASP A 30 -3.64 29.29 -11.22
CA ASP A 30 -4.08 28.53 -10.04
C ASP A 30 -3.25 27.23 -9.79
N ILE A 31 -1.95 27.27 -10.17
CA ILE A 31 -1.03 26.16 -9.99
C ILE A 31 -0.85 25.90 -8.48
N PRO A 32 -1.14 24.69 -7.98
CA PRO A 32 -0.83 24.34 -6.60
C PRO A 32 0.69 24.28 -6.39
N ASP A 33 1.16 24.55 -5.18
CA ASP A 33 2.61 24.48 -4.91
C ASP A 33 3.08 23.04 -4.73
N ILE A 34 2.30 22.27 -4.00
CA ILE A 34 2.61 20.89 -3.67
C ILE A 34 1.44 19.98 -4.05
N PHE A 35 1.79 18.76 -4.42
CA PHE A 35 0.86 17.68 -4.68
C PHE A 35 1.18 16.53 -3.72
N LYS A 36 0.17 15.98 -3.05
CA LYS A 36 0.36 14.78 -2.25
C LYS A 36 0.74 13.62 -3.17
N TYR A 37 1.88 12.97 -2.87
CA TYR A 37 2.31 11.81 -3.64
C TYR A 37 1.24 10.71 -3.64
N GLU A 38 1.08 10.10 -4.77
CA GLU A 38 0.37 8.86 -4.96
C GLU A 38 1.07 8.04 -6.06
N TRP A 39 0.86 6.75 -6.09
CA TRP A 39 1.66 5.79 -6.89
C TRP A 39 1.65 6.02 -8.42
N LEU A 40 0.64 6.71 -8.98
CA LEU A 40 0.60 7.08 -10.40
C LEU A 40 1.39 8.36 -10.73
N ALA A 41 1.83 9.11 -9.71
CA ALA A 41 2.52 10.38 -9.92
C ALA A 41 3.97 10.19 -10.38
N PHE A 42 4.68 9.20 -9.86
CA PHE A 42 6.05 8.92 -10.22
C PHE A 42 6.18 7.50 -10.83
N PRO A 43 6.96 7.30 -11.90
CA PRO A 43 7.65 8.32 -12.72
C PRO A 43 6.77 8.97 -13.78
N SER A 44 5.57 8.46 -14.03
CA SER A 44 4.74 8.74 -15.21
C SER A 44 4.44 10.24 -15.40
N GLN A 45 4.06 10.95 -14.34
CA GLN A 45 3.71 12.36 -14.44
C GLN A 45 4.94 13.26 -14.37
N VAL A 46 6.06 12.78 -13.81
CA VAL A 46 7.36 13.46 -13.86
C VAL A 46 7.88 13.52 -15.30
N VAL A 47 7.79 12.40 -16.04
CA VAL A 47 8.16 12.34 -17.45
C VAL A 47 7.31 13.29 -18.32
N LYS A 48 6.07 13.55 -17.92
CA LYS A 48 5.18 14.53 -18.57
C LYS A 48 5.43 15.99 -18.11
N ASP A 49 6.53 16.24 -17.39
CA ASP A 49 6.94 17.57 -16.90
C ASP A 49 5.91 18.25 -15.98
N MET A 50 5.15 17.45 -15.21
CA MET A 50 4.15 17.99 -14.27
C MET A 50 4.75 18.38 -12.91
N TYR A 51 5.96 17.94 -12.62
CA TYR A 51 6.68 18.21 -11.37
C TYR A 51 8.08 18.69 -11.63
N GLN A 52 8.61 19.48 -10.71
CA GLN A 52 9.98 19.96 -10.75
C GLN A 52 10.83 19.31 -9.66
N PRO A 53 12.15 19.17 -9.88
CA PRO A 53 13.06 18.60 -8.89
C PRO A 53 13.03 19.37 -7.58
N ILE A 54 13.12 18.65 -6.47
CA ILE A 54 13.07 19.23 -5.12
C ILE A 54 14.45 19.47 -4.50
N ASP A 55 15.54 19.03 -5.16
CA ASP A 55 16.91 19.15 -4.64
C ASP A 55 17.35 20.58 -4.33
N SER A 56 16.74 21.58 -4.98
CA SER A 56 17.03 22.99 -4.72
C SER A 56 16.39 23.55 -3.44
N ILE A 57 15.38 22.83 -2.89
CA ILE A 57 14.61 23.26 -1.71
C ILE A 57 14.71 22.26 -0.56
N VAL A 58 15.07 21.02 -0.83
CA VAL A 58 15.22 19.95 0.18
C VAL A 58 16.64 19.42 0.13
N ASP A 59 17.31 19.45 1.28
CA ASP A 59 18.62 18.84 1.47
C ASP A 59 18.44 17.52 2.24
N PHE A 60 18.43 16.40 1.53
CA PHE A 60 18.27 15.06 2.10
C PHE A 60 19.46 14.60 2.98
N SER A 61 20.55 15.36 3.04
CA SER A 61 21.65 15.08 3.97
C SER A 61 21.35 15.53 5.41
N GLN A 62 20.32 16.34 5.60
CA GLN A 62 19.94 16.83 6.94
C GLN A 62 19.38 15.71 7.81
N PRO A 63 19.64 15.73 9.13
CA PRO A 63 19.15 14.71 10.07
C PRO A 63 17.64 14.47 10.04
N LEU A 64 16.87 15.47 9.66
CA LEU A 64 15.41 15.38 9.48
C LEU A 64 15.01 14.25 8.53
N TRP A 65 15.81 13.98 7.51
CA TRP A 65 15.51 13.00 6.46
C TRP A 65 16.13 11.62 6.72
N SER A 66 16.87 11.44 7.84
CA SER A 66 17.61 10.19 8.11
C SER A 66 16.76 8.92 8.02
N ALA A 67 15.49 8.99 8.41
CA ALA A 67 14.58 7.85 8.37
C ALA A 67 13.94 7.60 6.98
N THR A 68 13.97 8.58 6.09
CA THR A 68 13.25 8.51 4.81
C THR A 68 14.13 8.74 3.58
N LYS A 69 15.43 9.04 3.78
CA LYS A 69 16.37 9.32 2.71
C LYS A 69 16.47 8.16 1.69
N ASP A 70 16.65 6.94 2.18
CA ASP A 70 16.78 5.76 1.31
C ASP A 70 15.54 5.54 0.43
N THR A 71 14.37 5.96 0.94
CA THR A 71 13.14 5.96 0.16
C THR A 71 13.14 7.11 -0.86
N ALA A 72 13.55 8.32 -0.46
CA ALA A 72 13.63 9.45 -1.38
C ALA A 72 14.56 9.13 -2.57
N ASP A 73 15.69 8.47 -2.32
CA ASP A 73 16.65 8.04 -3.35
C ASP A 73 16.03 7.04 -4.37
N GLN A 74 14.91 6.39 -4.02
CA GLN A 74 14.17 5.52 -4.96
C GLN A 74 13.27 6.30 -5.92
N PHE A 75 12.99 7.55 -5.64
CA PHE A 75 12.16 8.45 -6.47
C PHE A 75 13.03 9.47 -7.21
N MET A 76 14.17 9.01 -7.70
CA MET A 76 15.05 9.79 -8.57
C MET A 76 14.77 9.52 -10.04
N LEU A 77 14.89 10.57 -10.84
CA LEU A 77 14.90 10.49 -12.30
C LEU A 77 15.93 11.51 -12.83
N ASN A 78 16.80 11.08 -13.74
CA ASN A 78 17.90 11.90 -14.27
C ASN A 78 18.78 12.50 -13.16
N GLY A 79 19.05 11.73 -12.10
CA GLY A 79 19.89 12.16 -10.98
C GLY A 79 19.26 13.21 -10.07
N LYS A 80 17.95 13.42 -10.12
CA LYS A 80 17.21 14.41 -9.32
C LYS A 80 16.05 13.78 -8.58
N HIS A 81 15.79 14.23 -7.36
CA HIS A 81 14.68 13.81 -6.54
C HIS A 81 13.40 14.58 -6.90
N TYR A 82 12.27 13.89 -6.86
CA TYR A 82 10.95 14.46 -7.12
C TYR A 82 9.94 14.26 -6.00
N VAL A 83 10.23 13.38 -5.03
CA VAL A 83 9.33 13.03 -3.95
C VAL A 83 10.02 13.26 -2.61
N ALA A 84 9.38 13.99 -1.72
CA ALA A 84 9.81 14.20 -0.33
C ALA A 84 8.97 13.32 0.60
N PRO A 85 9.48 12.13 1.03
CA PRO A 85 8.79 11.27 1.97
C PRO A 85 8.93 11.82 3.39
N LEU A 86 7.79 12.06 4.06
CA LEU A 86 7.76 12.59 5.43
C LEU A 86 7.58 11.51 6.49
N GLY A 87 7.00 10.37 6.14
CA GLY A 87 6.76 9.28 7.07
C GLY A 87 6.01 8.13 6.44
N TYR A 88 5.81 7.10 7.24
CA TYR A 88 5.15 5.86 6.85
C TYR A 88 3.98 5.58 7.79
N SER A 89 2.96 4.90 7.26
CA SER A 89 1.85 4.33 8.02
C SER A 89 1.66 2.87 7.61
N ALA A 90 0.93 2.10 8.40
CA ALA A 90 0.58 0.75 8.02
C ALA A 90 -0.22 0.76 6.70
N SER A 91 0.15 -0.11 5.78
CA SER A 91 -0.59 -0.29 4.54
C SER A 91 -1.85 -1.14 4.79
N ALA A 92 -2.07 -2.20 4.03
CA ALA A 92 -3.17 -3.11 4.32
C ALA A 92 -2.85 -4.02 5.51
N MET A 93 -3.89 -4.26 6.32
CA MET A 93 -3.88 -5.27 7.37
C MET A 93 -5.07 -6.21 7.15
N LEU A 94 -4.97 -7.44 7.65
CA LEU A 94 -6.04 -8.42 7.60
C LEU A 94 -6.92 -8.30 8.83
N CYS A 95 -8.19 -7.98 8.60
CA CYS A 95 -9.25 -8.12 9.58
C CYS A 95 -9.81 -9.54 9.49
N TYR A 96 -10.11 -10.20 10.62
CA TYR A 96 -10.66 -11.53 10.65
C TYR A 96 -11.71 -11.68 11.77
N ASP A 97 -12.62 -12.64 11.60
CA ASP A 97 -13.65 -12.97 12.57
C ASP A 97 -13.12 -13.98 13.57
N LYS A 98 -12.98 -13.56 14.85
CA LYS A 98 -12.46 -14.41 15.91
C LYS A 98 -13.44 -15.48 16.33
N ASP A 99 -14.73 -15.21 16.27
CA ASP A 99 -15.75 -16.21 16.62
C ASP A 99 -15.72 -17.39 15.64
N ILE A 100 -15.42 -17.11 14.36
CA ILE A 100 -15.23 -18.17 13.36
C ILE A 100 -13.94 -18.94 13.63
N ILE A 101 -12.83 -18.28 13.93
CA ILE A 101 -11.56 -18.93 14.29
C ILE A 101 -11.78 -19.90 15.45
N ASP A 102 -12.43 -19.44 16.52
CA ASP A 102 -12.68 -20.23 17.72
C ASP A 102 -13.65 -21.39 17.44
N ALA A 103 -14.75 -21.13 16.73
CA ALA A 103 -15.77 -22.12 16.43
C ALA A 103 -15.28 -23.27 15.52
N GLU A 104 -14.40 -22.97 14.59
CA GLU A 104 -13.82 -23.94 13.66
C GLU A 104 -12.53 -24.59 14.19
N GLY A 105 -12.05 -24.17 15.37
CA GLY A 105 -10.81 -24.67 15.98
C GLY A 105 -9.57 -24.38 15.13
N LEU A 106 -9.54 -23.23 14.46
CA LEU A 106 -8.43 -22.78 13.65
C LEU A 106 -7.36 -22.10 14.52
N ASP A 107 -6.12 -22.08 14.04
CA ASP A 107 -5.05 -21.32 14.70
C ASP A 107 -5.37 -19.82 14.70
N ASP A 108 -5.25 -19.14 15.85
CA ASP A 108 -5.49 -17.70 15.94
C ASP A 108 -4.36 -16.94 15.20
N PRO A 109 -4.66 -16.15 14.16
CA PRO A 109 -3.68 -15.36 13.43
C PRO A 109 -2.86 -14.42 14.31
N TYR A 110 -3.44 -13.88 15.38
CA TYR A 110 -2.74 -13.01 16.33
C TYR A 110 -1.69 -13.78 17.13
N GLU A 111 -2.00 -14.97 17.60
CA GLU A 111 -1.03 -15.83 18.33
C GLU A 111 0.11 -16.24 17.40
N LEU A 112 -0.17 -16.62 16.16
CA LEU A 112 0.85 -16.90 15.16
C LEU A 112 1.74 -15.67 14.90
N TYR A 113 1.15 -14.47 14.83
CA TYR A 113 1.91 -13.23 14.67
C TYR A 113 2.84 -12.96 15.85
N VAL A 114 2.36 -13.08 17.07
CA VAL A 114 3.15 -12.86 18.30
C VAL A 114 4.30 -13.86 18.39
N ASN A 115 4.05 -15.11 17.99
CA ASN A 115 5.04 -16.20 18.01
C ASN A 115 6.01 -16.16 16.79
N ASN A 116 5.88 -15.20 15.89
CA ASN A 116 6.64 -15.10 14.63
C ASN A 116 6.39 -16.24 13.64
N GLU A 117 5.22 -16.84 13.68
CA GLU A 117 4.78 -17.93 12.83
C GLU A 117 3.73 -17.48 11.81
N TRP A 118 3.38 -16.18 11.75
CA TRP A 118 2.42 -15.62 10.83
C TRP A 118 3.04 -15.48 9.44
N THR A 119 2.94 -16.56 8.63
CA THR A 119 3.53 -16.73 7.30
C THR A 119 2.47 -16.98 6.24
N TRP A 120 2.84 -16.90 4.95
CA TRP A 120 1.95 -17.25 3.84
C TRP A 120 1.42 -18.66 3.98
N LYS A 121 2.29 -19.60 4.37
CA LYS A 121 1.89 -20.99 4.56
C LYS A 121 0.81 -21.13 5.63
N ASN A 122 1.01 -20.57 6.80
CA ASN A 122 0.03 -20.67 7.89
C ASN A 122 -1.29 -19.97 7.56
N TRP A 123 -1.21 -18.85 6.83
CA TRP A 123 -2.41 -18.17 6.32
C TRP A 123 -3.18 -19.03 5.31
N GLU A 124 -2.48 -19.67 4.36
CA GLU A 124 -3.08 -20.59 3.41
C GLU A 124 -3.69 -21.82 4.10
N ASP A 125 -2.99 -22.39 5.08
CA ASP A 125 -3.47 -23.54 5.87
C ASP A 125 -4.78 -23.23 6.61
N ILE A 126 -4.87 -22.05 7.25
CA ILE A 126 -6.08 -21.58 7.93
C ILE A 126 -7.23 -21.41 6.92
N MET A 127 -6.99 -20.71 5.81
CA MET A 127 -8.02 -20.50 4.80
C MET A 127 -8.49 -21.82 4.17
N SER A 128 -7.55 -22.71 3.86
CA SER A 128 -7.85 -24.02 3.26
C SER A 128 -8.67 -24.89 4.21
N SER A 129 -8.34 -24.88 5.50
CA SER A 129 -9.11 -25.58 6.53
C SER A 129 -10.52 -25.02 6.65
N TYR A 130 -10.68 -23.70 6.70
CA TYR A 130 -11.98 -23.05 6.78
C TYR A 130 -12.87 -23.34 5.55
N VAL A 131 -12.31 -23.25 4.35
CA VAL A 131 -13.04 -23.52 3.10
C VAL A 131 -13.34 -25.02 2.97
N GLY A 132 -12.37 -25.88 3.32
CA GLY A 132 -12.52 -27.34 3.22
C GLY A 132 -13.56 -27.93 4.20
N ASN A 133 -13.76 -27.28 5.34
CA ASN A 133 -14.74 -27.67 6.35
C ASN A 133 -16.15 -27.10 6.08
N ALA A 134 -16.38 -26.50 4.92
CA ALA A 134 -17.68 -25.92 4.59
C ALA A 134 -18.80 -26.98 4.60
N PRO A 135 -19.96 -26.69 5.21
CA PRO A 135 -21.15 -27.54 5.06
C PRO A 135 -21.55 -27.71 3.60
N ALA A 136 -22.17 -28.83 3.24
CA ALA A 136 -22.45 -29.21 1.84
C ALA A 136 -23.17 -28.15 0.99
N ASP A 137 -24.00 -27.31 1.62
CA ASP A 137 -24.79 -26.27 0.93
C ASP A 137 -24.28 -24.85 1.21
N THR A 138 -23.02 -24.70 1.67
CA THR A 138 -22.45 -23.41 2.05
C THR A 138 -21.15 -23.18 1.30
N GLU A 139 -21.08 -22.09 0.56
CA GLU A 139 -19.79 -21.61 0.01
C GLU A 139 -19.06 -20.80 1.06
N ARG A 140 -17.76 -21.05 1.19
CA ARG A 140 -16.84 -20.32 2.07
C ARG A 140 -15.64 -19.83 1.28
N TYR A 141 -15.08 -18.71 1.71
CA TYR A 141 -13.89 -18.10 1.10
C TYR A 141 -12.88 -17.71 2.16
N GLY A 142 -11.61 -17.76 1.78
CA GLY A 142 -10.51 -17.39 2.68
C GLY A 142 -10.35 -15.88 2.81
N VAL A 143 -10.26 -15.15 1.70
CA VAL A 143 -9.88 -13.73 1.73
C VAL A 143 -10.51 -12.89 0.63
N ASN A 144 -10.75 -11.60 0.95
CA ASN A 144 -11.05 -10.52 0.01
C ASN A 144 -10.30 -9.23 0.39
N GLY A 145 -10.37 -8.20 -0.44
CA GLY A 145 -9.79 -6.87 -0.19
C GLY A 145 -8.42 -6.63 -0.83
N PHE A 146 -7.64 -5.71 -0.25
CA PHE A 146 -6.36 -5.20 -0.79
C PHE A 146 -5.13 -6.05 -0.43
N PHE A 147 -5.09 -7.34 -0.68
CA PHE A 147 -3.97 -8.19 -0.27
C PHE A 147 -2.96 -8.50 -1.39
N ARG A 148 -3.41 -8.55 -2.67
CA ARG A 148 -2.59 -9.08 -3.78
C ARG A 148 -1.27 -8.35 -3.98
N ALA A 149 -1.30 -7.02 -4.03
CA ALA A 149 -0.09 -6.22 -4.18
C ALA A 149 0.85 -6.38 -2.98
N HIS A 150 0.27 -6.50 -1.78
CA HIS A 150 1.04 -6.65 -0.55
C HIS A 150 1.73 -8.00 -0.43
N VAL A 151 1.12 -9.08 -0.93
CA VAL A 151 1.78 -10.39 -1.05
C VAL A 151 3.06 -10.27 -1.90
N VAL A 152 2.98 -9.61 -3.05
CA VAL A 152 4.18 -9.37 -3.88
C VAL A 152 5.21 -8.50 -3.15
N GLN A 153 4.78 -7.45 -2.46
CA GLN A 153 5.66 -6.55 -1.72
C GLN A 153 6.36 -7.25 -0.54
N GLN A 154 5.75 -8.26 0.06
CA GLN A 154 6.35 -9.07 1.14
C GLN A 154 7.63 -9.80 0.70
N THR A 155 7.84 -10.00 -0.59
CA THR A 155 9.11 -10.55 -1.11
C THR A 155 10.29 -9.58 -0.94
N GLY A 156 10.03 -8.30 -0.68
CA GLY A 156 11.04 -7.24 -0.64
C GLY A 156 11.61 -6.88 -2.00
N LYS A 157 11.05 -7.43 -3.07
CA LYS A 157 11.52 -7.21 -4.44
C LYS A 157 10.73 -6.10 -5.13
N ARG A 158 11.40 -5.35 -5.98
CA ARG A 158 10.76 -4.37 -6.86
C ARG A 158 10.37 -5.04 -8.17
N LEU A 159 9.22 -4.68 -8.71
CA LEU A 159 8.78 -5.14 -10.03
C LEU A 159 9.56 -4.47 -11.17
N VAL A 160 10.04 -3.25 -10.91
CA VAL A 160 10.85 -2.47 -11.84
C VAL A 160 12.06 -1.92 -11.09
N ASN A 161 13.24 -2.15 -11.65
CA ASN A 161 14.48 -1.57 -11.16
C ASN A 161 14.80 -0.31 -11.96
N TYR A 162 15.37 0.70 -11.30
CA TYR A 162 15.91 1.89 -11.90
C TYR A 162 17.39 1.98 -11.57
N ASP A 163 18.23 2.11 -12.60
CA ASP A 163 19.66 2.38 -12.46
C ASP A 163 19.92 3.87 -12.59
N PRO A 164 20.28 4.59 -11.51
CA PRO A 164 20.54 6.03 -11.58
C PRO A 164 21.83 6.38 -12.34
N ALA A 165 22.75 5.42 -12.52
CA ALA A 165 24.00 5.67 -13.25
C ALA A 165 23.79 5.71 -14.77
N THR A 166 22.92 4.82 -15.27
CA THR A 166 22.58 4.75 -16.70
C THR A 166 21.27 5.43 -17.04
N ASN A 167 20.45 5.79 -16.04
CA ASN A 167 19.10 6.31 -16.17
C ASN A 167 18.15 5.34 -16.90
N GLU A 168 18.36 4.04 -16.71
CA GLU A 168 17.61 3.00 -17.36
C GLU A 168 16.66 2.30 -16.39
N PHE A 169 15.50 1.89 -16.92
CA PHE A 169 14.56 1.02 -16.22
C PHE A 169 14.66 -0.40 -16.77
N SER A 170 14.61 -1.37 -15.87
CA SER A 170 14.56 -2.80 -16.23
C SER A 170 13.42 -3.50 -15.50
N SER A 171 12.82 -4.47 -16.18
CA SER A 171 11.79 -5.35 -15.58
C SER A 171 12.45 -6.36 -14.65
N ASN A 172 11.83 -6.59 -13.50
CA ASN A 172 12.24 -7.62 -12.54
C ASN A 172 11.16 -8.69 -12.36
N LEU A 173 10.22 -8.80 -13.28
CA LEU A 173 9.09 -9.73 -13.19
C LEU A 173 9.51 -11.21 -13.20
N ASN A 174 10.71 -11.51 -13.65
CA ASN A 174 11.26 -12.87 -13.67
C ASN A 174 12.10 -13.20 -12.41
N ASP A 175 12.09 -12.35 -11.40
CA ASP A 175 12.73 -12.66 -10.12
C ASP A 175 12.02 -13.86 -9.48
N PRO A 176 12.75 -14.90 -9.02
CA PRO A 176 12.14 -16.12 -8.47
C PRO A 176 11.20 -15.88 -7.29
N ASP A 177 11.46 -14.87 -6.45
CA ASP A 177 10.58 -14.56 -5.33
C ASP A 177 9.28 -13.90 -5.80
N ILE A 178 9.35 -13.06 -6.84
CA ILE A 178 8.15 -12.48 -7.49
C ILE A 178 7.33 -13.59 -8.15
N GLU A 179 7.97 -14.54 -8.84
CA GLU A 179 7.29 -15.68 -9.43
C GLU A 179 6.60 -16.55 -8.36
N LYS A 180 7.26 -16.80 -7.22
CA LYS A 180 6.63 -17.51 -6.09
C LYS A 180 5.40 -16.77 -5.55
N ALA A 181 5.48 -15.44 -5.40
CA ALA A 181 4.34 -14.64 -4.96
C ALA A 181 3.16 -14.72 -5.95
N GLN A 182 3.44 -14.67 -7.25
CA GLN A 182 2.42 -14.82 -8.28
C GLN A 182 1.80 -16.22 -8.28
N ASN A 183 2.62 -17.25 -8.12
CA ASN A 183 2.15 -18.64 -8.04
C ASN A 183 1.31 -18.87 -6.77
N PHE A 184 1.70 -18.29 -5.63
CA PHE A 184 0.91 -18.32 -4.41
C PHE A 184 -0.49 -17.72 -4.63
N LEU A 185 -0.57 -16.51 -5.19
CA LEU A 185 -1.84 -15.86 -5.50
C LEU A 185 -2.68 -16.65 -6.53
N TYR A 186 -2.03 -17.24 -7.51
CA TYR A 186 -2.71 -18.09 -8.50
C TYR A 186 -3.29 -19.36 -7.85
N ASN A 187 -2.54 -20.03 -6.99
CA ASN A 187 -3.00 -21.21 -6.27
C ASN A 187 -4.18 -20.87 -5.35
N MET A 188 -4.09 -19.80 -4.56
CA MET A 188 -5.21 -19.31 -3.75
C MET A 188 -6.50 -19.11 -4.58
N MET A 189 -6.36 -18.54 -5.79
CA MET A 189 -7.51 -18.35 -6.68
C MET A 189 -8.02 -19.68 -7.22
N LYS A 190 -7.14 -20.58 -7.66
CA LYS A 190 -7.48 -21.89 -8.21
C LYS A 190 -8.17 -22.77 -7.19
N ASP A 191 -7.72 -22.71 -5.93
CA ASP A 191 -8.23 -23.51 -4.82
C ASP A 191 -9.48 -22.90 -4.16
N GLY A 192 -10.03 -21.81 -4.75
CA GLY A 192 -11.27 -21.20 -4.30
C GLY A 192 -11.15 -20.39 -3.00
N LEU A 193 -9.93 -20.07 -2.57
CA LEU A 193 -9.71 -19.33 -1.33
C LEU A 193 -10.03 -17.84 -1.44
N ILE A 194 -10.16 -17.31 -2.67
CA ILE A 194 -10.39 -15.88 -2.89
C ILE A 194 -11.86 -15.63 -3.24
N LEU A 195 -12.54 -14.82 -2.43
CA LEU A 195 -13.85 -14.29 -2.79
C LEU A 195 -13.67 -13.30 -3.96
N ASN A 196 -14.32 -13.60 -5.09
CA ASN A 196 -14.23 -12.77 -6.29
C ASN A 196 -15.05 -11.48 -6.18
N GLY A 197 -14.61 -10.45 -6.90
CA GLY A 197 -15.24 -9.14 -6.89
C GLY A 197 -14.79 -8.29 -5.71
N TRP A 198 -15.20 -7.01 -5.74
CA TRP A 198 -14.91 -6.07 -4.66
C TRP A 198 -16.02 -6.11 -3.61
N VAL A 199 -15.62 -6.34 -2.37
CA VAL A 199 -16.50 -6.23 -1.20
C VAL A 199 -16.13 -4.96 -0.45
N GLY A 200 -17.12 -4.12 -0.13
CA GLY A 200 -16.88 -2.76 0.36
C GLY A 200 -16.45 -2.65 1.81
N SER A 201 -16.57 -3.73 2.62
CA SER A 201 -16.26 -3.70 4.05
C SER A 201 -15.94 -5.08 4.60
N ALA A 202 -15.27 -5.14 5.76
CA ALA A 202 -15.07 -6.38 6.48
C ALA A 202 -16.39 -7.07 6.86
N ARG A 203 -17.38 -6.27 7.27
CA ARG A 203 -18.73 -6.78 7.58
C ARG A 203 -19.37 -7.49 6.39
N ASP A 204 -19.33 -6.88 5.21
CA ASP A 204 -19.91 -7.48 4.02
C ASP A 204 -19.13 -8.69 3.56
N CYS A 205 -17.84 -8.73 3.83
CA CYS A 205 -16.96 -9.88 3.59
C CYS A 205 -17.38 -11.06 4.50
N PHE A 206 -17.48 -10.83 5.80
CA PHE A 206 -17.87 -11.87 6.78
C PHE A 206 -19.30 -12.37 6.53
N ASN A 207 -20.23 -11.51 6.14
CA ASN A 207 -21.59 -11.89 5.74
C ASN A 207 -21.64 -12.80 4.50
N GLN A 208 -20.57 -12.86 3.73
CA GLN A 208 -20.42 -13.77 2.58
C GLN A 208 -19.54 -14.99 2.91
N ASN A 209 -19.44 -15.36 4.18
CA ASN A 209 -18.64 -16.48 4.67
C ASN A 209 -17.16 -16.39 4.23
N CYS A 210 -16.60 -15.19 4.22
CA CYS A 210 -15.20 -14.96 3.92
C CYS A 210 -14.45 -14.65 5.22
N LEU A 211 -13.36 -15.38 5.50
CA LEU A 211 -12.69 -15.35 6.80
C LEU A 211 -11.85 -14.11 7.04
N PHE A 212 -11.15 -13.64 6.01
CA PHE A 212 -10.24 -12.50 6.09
C PHE A 212 -10.65 -11.37 5.14
N TYR A 213 -10.51 -10.13 5.60
CA TYR A 213 -10.66 -8.95 4.77
C TYR A 213 -9.44 -8.03 4.89
N ALA A 214 -8.72 -7.82 3.78
CA ALA A 214 -7.58 -6.92 3.73
C ALA A 214 -8.05 -5.49 3.49
N MET A 215 -7.81 -4.60 4.45
CA MET A 215 -8.17 -3.18 4.34
C MET A 215 -7.03 -2.26 4.77
N GLY A 216 -7.00 -1.05 4.21
CA GLY A 216 -6.04 -0.03 4.55
C GLY A 216 -6.33 0.61 5.92
N GLU A 217 -5.32 1.26 6.51
CA GLU A 217 -5.43 1.93 7.81
C GLU A 217 -6.62 2.90 7.89
N TRP A 218 -6.89 3.62 6.81
CA TRP A 218 -8.02 4.56 6.70
C TRP A 218 -9.40 3.93 6.90
N ALA A 219 -9.52 2.63 6.66
CA ALA A 219 -10.79 1.91 6.82
C ALA A 219 -11.10 1.60 8.29
N TYR A 220 -10.09 1.53 9.16
CA TYR A 220 -10.27 1.25 10.59
C TYR A 220 -10.93 2.39 11.36
N THR A 221 -10.83 3.61 10.86
CA THR A 221 -11.46 4.80 11.44
C THR A 221 -12.85 5.10 10.86
N GLY A 222 -13.27 4.31 9.86
CA GLY A 222 -14.53 4.46 9.16
C GLY A 222 -15.57 3.40 9.54
N ASN A 223 -16.59 3.28 8.72
CA ASN A 223 -17.68 2.30 8.89
C ASN A 223 -17.45 0.97 8.15
N GLN A 224 -16.21 0.69 7.76
CA GLN A 224 -15.84 -0.52 7.01
C GLN A 224 -15.41 -1.70 7.92
N THR A 225 -15.22 -1.45 9.21
CA THR A 225 -14.98 -2.47 10.23
C THR A 225 -16.24 -3.25 10.54
N PRO A 226 -16.14 -4.42 11.22
CA PRO A 226 -17.27 -5.10 11.83
C PRO A 226 -18.03 -4.19 12.80
N LYS A 227 -19.23 -4.61 13.21
CA LYS A 227 -20.03 -3.80 14.15
C LYS A 227 -19.40 -3.78 15.54
N GLU A 228 -19.72 -2.73 16.28
CA GLU A 228 -19.40 -2.68 17.70
C GLU A 228 -20.02 -3.87 18.42
N GLY A 229 -19.22 -4.56 19.23
CA GLY A 229 -19.63 -5.77 19.96
C GLY A 229 -19.41 -7.09 19.21
N GLU A 230 -19.07 -7.07 17.91
CA GLU A 230 -18.58 -8.25 17.20
C GLU A 230 -17.12 -8.55 17.63
N ASN A 231 -16.78 -9.83 17.76
CA ASN A 231 -15.43 -10.27 18.17
C ASN A 231 -14.54 -10.46 16.94
N TRP A 232 -13.67 -9.50 16.66
CA TRP A 232 -12.80 -9.54 15.51
C TRP A 232 -11.35 -9.17 15.87
N GLY A 233 -10.42 -9.57 15.04
CA GLY A 233 -9.00 -9.30 15.20
C GLY A 233 -8.40 -8.65 13.96
N VAL A 234 -7.20 -8.13 14.15
CA VAL A 234 -6.40 -7.52 13.08
C VAL A 234 -4.96 -7.99 13.19
N VAL A 235 -4.40 -8.41 12.06
CA VAL A 235 -3.00 -8.78 11.93
C VAL A 235 -2.42 -8.14 10.67
N PRO A 236 -1.10 -7.90 10.59
CA PRO A 236 -0.48 -7.47 9.33
C PRO A 236 -0.63 -8.56 8.25
N ILE A 237 -0.41 -8.19 7.00
CA ILE A 237 -0.25 -9.18 5.93
C ILE A 237 0.87 -10.16 6.32
N PRO A 238 0.66 -11.49 6.18
CA PRO A 238 1.61 -12.48 6.66
C PRO A 238 2.96 -12.40 5.95
N GLN A 239 4.00 -12.84 6.64
CA GLN A 239 5.36 -12.81 6.11
C GLN A 239 5.57 -13.84 5.02
N TYR A 240 6.39 -13.51 4.05
CA TYR A 240 6.88 -14.46 3.06
C TYR A 240 7.79 -15.51 3.73
N ASP A 241 7.51 -16.79 3.51
CA ASP A 241 8.14 -17.90 4.25
C ASP A 241 9.66 -17.96 4.10
N ASP A 242 10.18 -17.61 2.92
CA ASP A 242 11.60 -17.68 2.61
C ASP A 242 12.39 -16.42 3.06
N ASN A 243 11.70 -15.39 3.56
CA ASN A 243 12.37 -14.17 4.02
C ASN A 243 13.03 -14.33 5.38
N GLN A 244 14.32 -14.05 5.43
CA GLN A 244 15.09 -13.97 6.68
C GLN A 244 14.81 -12.67 7.45
N GLN A 245 14.33 -11.65 6.77
CA GLN A 245 13.95 -10.35 7.35
C GLN A 245 12.44 -10.18 7.29
N LYS A 246 11.87 -9.71 8.38
CA LYS A 246 10.45 -9.34 8.39
C LYS A 246 10.23 -8.08 7.56
N ILE A 247 9.38 -8.19 6.55
CA ILE A 247 9.01 -7.07 5.68
C ILE A 247 7.56 -6.73 5.96
N THR A 248 7.33 -5.52 6.43
CA THR A 248 5.98 -4.97 6.60
C THR A 248 5.75 -3.95 5.50
N THR A 249 4.66 -4.14 4.75
CA THR A 249 4.26 -3.17 3.73
C THR A 249 3.75 -1.90 4.40
N SER A 250 4.10 -0.75 3.84
CA SER A 250 3.71 0.54 4.38
C SER A 250 3.26 1.49 3.29
N ASP A 251 2.32 2.36 3.62
CA ASP A 251 2.01 3.54 2.83
C ASP A 251 2.95 4.68 3.20
N MET A 252 3.19 5.55 2.26
CA MET A 252 4.10 6.68 2.41
C MET A 252 3.31 7.99 2.36
N THR A 253 3.48 8.81 3.39
CA THR A 253 3.08 10.21 3.31
C THR A 253 4.21 11.00 2.69
N ALA A 254 4.01 11.51 1.48
CA ALA A 254 5.01 12.26 0.75
C ALA A 254 4.38 13.37 -0.10
N PHE A 255 5.21 14.30 -0.53
CA PHE A 255 4.80 15.43 -1.36
C PHE A 255 5.76 15.64 -2.53
N MET A 256 5.21 16.24 -3.58
CA MET A 256 5.93 16.59 -4.82
C MET A 256 5.75 18.08 -5.10
N TRP A 257 6.78 18.71 -5.63
CA TRP A 257 6.75 20.12 -6.02
C TRP A 257 6.21 20.26 -7.44
N VAL A 258 5.11 20.98 -7.58
CA VAL A 258 4.40 21.09 -8.85
C VAL A 258 5.16 22.02 -9.80
N LYS A 259 5.24 21.65 -11.08
CA LYS A 259 5.81 22.46 -12.15
C LYS A 259 5.11 23.82 -12.28
N GLY A 260 5.92 24.88 -12.40
CA GLY A 260 5.40 26.24 -12.49
C GLY A 260 5.10 26.92 -11.16
N SER A 261 5.13 26.20 -10.03
CA SER A 261 5.13 26.87 -8.72
C SER A 261 6.43 27.63 -8.51
N THR A 262 6.31 28.90 -8.13
CA THR A 262 7.44 29.79 -7.86
C THR A 262 7.65 30.08 -6.38
N ARG A 263 6.83 29.45 -5.52
CA ARG A 263 6.84 29.70 -4.05
C ARG A 263 7.74 28.71 -3.32
N SER A 264 9.00 28.58 -3.76
CA SER A 264 9.97 27.63 -3.21
C SER A 264 10.13 27.73 -1.69
N GLU A 265 10.17 28.94 -1.12
CA GLU A 265 10.30 29.15 0.32
C GLU A 265 9.06 28.68 1.09
N ALA A 266 7.88 28.74 0.49
CA ALA A 266 6.66 28.20 1.11
C ALA A 266 6.63 26.68 1.06
N VAL A 267 7.17 26.07 -0.02
CA VAL A 267 7.25 24.61 -0.17
C VAL A 267 8.30 24.02 0.79
N LYS A 268 9.40 24.74 1.02
CA LYS A 268 10.47 24.34 1.94
C LYS A 268 10.04 24.32 3.42
N CYS A 269 9.05 25.11 3.80
CA CYS A 269 8.53 25.22 5.17
C CYS A 269 7.54 24.12 5.53
#